data_7782e12dcdd7e9757795706e09242c3b
#
_entry.id   7782e12dcdd7e9757795706e09242c3b
#
_cell.length_a   1.000
_cell.length_b   1.000
_cell.length_c   1.000
_cell.angle_alpha   90.00
_cell.angle_beta   90.00
_cell.angle_gamma   90.00
#
_symmetry.space_group_name_H-M   'P 1'
#
loop_
_entity.id
_entity.type
_entity.pdbx_description
1 polymer ?
#
loop_
_entity_poly.entity_id
_entity_poly.type
_entity_poly.pdbx_seq_one_letter_code
_entity_poly.pdbx_strand_id
1 'polypeptide(L)'
;MATQLQREISNLKKSILTLSALVEDNLRRALTAVETHDETLAAAAIDRDFPIDLMEVDIEEDCLKALALYQPVDGDLRFIVTIIKINGTLERVGDLAVNIAERALQLAAAPQPVVSFDMTGMAIKAQQMVSNSLDALVASDAAAARAVLLADDEIDDLDREFTARLNAAAREHPEWLEGVVQLLQISRFIERLADHATSIAEDVIYMVEGEIPRHSVKRAVAEAMGFNGAVPPRAKE
;
A
#
# COMPACT_ATOMS: atom_id res chain seq x y z
N MET A 1 -15.52 -16.08 -27.73
CA MET A 1 -15.61 -15.66 -26.29
C MET A 1 -14.27 -15.81 -25.58
N ALA A 2 -13.66 -17.00 -25.47
CA ALA A 2 -12.36 -17.17 -24.77
C ALA A 2 -11.26 -16.21 -25.25
N THR A 3 -11.12 -15.99 -26.55
CA THR A 3 -10.08 -15.10 -27.13
C THR A 3 -10.32 -13.61 -26.79
N GLN A 4 -11.57 -13.19 -26.59
CA GLN A 4 -11.91 -11.82 -26.21
C GLN A 4 -11.65 -11.58 -24.72
N LEU A 5 -12.08 -12.51 -23.83
CA LEU A 5 -11.77 -12.45 -22.41
C LEU A 5 -10.26 -12.37 -22.15
N GLN A 6 -9.46 -13.21 -22.85
CA GLN A 6 -7.99 -13.17 -22.68
C GLN A 6 -7.38 -11.85 -23.15
N ARG A 7 -7.98 -11.19 -24.14
CA ARG A 7 -7.57 -9.84 -24.54
C ARG A 7 -7.87 -8.82 -23.45
N GLU A 8 -9.07 -8.87 -22.85
CA GLU A 8 -9.44 -7.97 -21.77
C GLU A 8 -8.54 -8.19 -20.53
N ILE A 9 -8.28 -9.44 -20.15
CA ILE A 9 -7.31 -9.76 -19.09
C ILE A 9 -5.93 -9.15 -19.40
N SER A 10 -5.47 -9.25 -20.65
CA SER A 10 -4.20 -8.63 -21.06
C SER A 10 -4.24 -7.10 -20.98
N ASN A 11 -5.37 -6.47 -21.30
CA ASN A 11 -5.55 -5.03 -21.16
C ASN A 11 -5.55 -4.61 -19.68
N LEU A 12 -6.32 -5.29 -18.84
CA LEU A 12 -6.35 -5.04 -17.39
C LEU A 12 -4.96 -5.17 -16.75
N LYS A 13 -4.15 -6.17 -17.17
CA LYS A 13 -2.75 -6.29 -16.75
C LYS A 13 -1.94 -5.05 -17.09
N LYS A 14 -2.09 -4.51 -18.30
CA LYS A 14 -1.36 -3.31 -18.72
C LYS A 14 -1.83 -2.07 -17.96
N SER A 15 -3.14 -1.94 -17.76
CA SER A 15 -3.71 -0.79 -17.05
C SER A 15 -3.25 -0.75 -15.60
N ILE A 16 -3.32 -1.89 -14.88
CA ILE A 16 -2.87 -1.93 -13.47
C ILE A 16 -1.37 -1.66 -13.35
N LEU A 17 -0.53 -2.11 -14.31
CA LEU A 17 0.89 -1.79 -14.34
C LEU A 17 1.16 -0.31 -14.59
N THR A 18 0.36 0.32 -15.44
CA THR A 18 0.48 1.75 -15.70
C THR A 18 0.09 2.55 -14.46
N LEU A 19 -1.00 2.19 -13.79
CA LEU A 19 -1.41 2.79 -12.53
C LEU A 19 -0.32 2.60 -11.45
N SER A 20 0.22 1.38 -11.31
CA SER A 20 1.32 1.09 -10.39
C SER A 20 2.51 2.02 -10.59
N ALA A 21 2.95 2.20 -11.83
CA ALA A 21 4.08 3.09 -12.16
C ALA A 21 3.79 4.56 -11.84
N LEU A 22 2.55 5.03 -12.03
CA LEU A 22 2.14 6.39 -11.65
C LEU A 22 2.18 6.58 -10.14
N VAL A 23 1.62 5.64 -9.39
CA VAL A 23 1.59 5.67 -7.92
C VAL A 23 3.01 5.61 -7.34
N GLU A 24 3.88 4.70 -7.82
CA GLU A 24 5.27 4.61 -7.38
C GLU A 24 6.08 5.89 -7.68
N ASP A 25 5.87 6.52 -8.86
CA ASP A 25 6.53 7.79 -9.19
C ASP A 25 6.04 8.92 -8.27
N ASN A 26 4.73 8.98 -7.99
CA ASN A 26 4.15 9.99 -7.09
C ASN A 26 4.64 9.82 -5.65
N LEU A 27 4.65 8.59 -5.13
CA LEU A 27 5.17 8.27 -3.81
C LEU A 27 6.65 8.66 -3.67
N ARG A 28 7.48 8.31 -4.66
CA ARG A 28 8.89 8.68 -4.68
C ARG A 28 9.09 10.20 -4.61
N ARG A 29 8.28 10.99 -5.35
CA ARG A 29 8.32 12.46 -5.30
C ARG A 29 7.98 13.00 -3.92
N ALA A 30 6.90 12.48 -3.31
CA ALA A 30 6.47 12.88 -1.98
C ALA A 30 7.55 12.61 -0.92
N LEU A 31 8.15 11.42 -0.94
CA LEU A 31 9.22 11.05 -0.03
C LEU A 31 10.49 11.88 -0.26
N THR A 32 10.86 12.15 -1.52
CA THR A 32 11.99 13.03 -1.84
C THR A 32 11.73 14.46 -1.38
N ALA A 33 10.51 14.96 -1.49
CA ALA A 33 10.14 16.29 -1.00
C ALA A 33 10.33 16.42 0.53
N VAL A 34 10.03 15.38 1.29
CA VAL A 34 10.29 15.33 2.73
C VAL A 34 11.79 15.42 3.02
N GLU A 35 12.61 14.63 2.31
CA GLU A 35 14.05 14.55 2.52
C GLU A 35 14.77 15.86 2.15
N THR A 36 14.37 16.47 1.04
CA THR A 36 15.03 17.66 0.49
C THR A 36 14.38 18.98 0.91
N HIS A 37 13.24 18.93 1.61
CA HIS A 37 12.38 20.09 1.93
C HIS A 37 11.98 20.89 0.68
N ASP A 38 11.77 20.20 -0.45
CA ASP A 38 11.40 20.79 -1.73
C ASP A 38 9.88 20.99 -1.85
N GLU A 39 9.43 22.22 -1.61
CA GLU A 39 8.02 22.60 -1.71
C GLU A 39 7.46 22.42 -3.13
N THR A 40 8.29 22.63 -4.16
CA THR A 40 7.87 22.48 -5.57
C THR A 40 7.58 21.02 -5.89
N LEU A 41 8.43 20.14 -5.40
CA LEU A 41 8.28 18.70 -5.57
C LEU A 41 7.05 18.18 -4.79
N ALA A 42 6.83 18.71 -3.58
CA ALA A 42 5.64 18.38 -2.79
C ALA A 42 4.34 18.82 -3.50
N ALA A 43 4.28 20.06 -3.99
CA ALA A 43 3.13 20.56 -4.74
C ALA A 43 2.88 19.73 -6.00
N ALA A 44 3.93 19.35 -6.74
CA ALA A 44 3.82 18.50 -7.91
C ALA A 44 3.31 17.09 -7.59
N ALA A 45 3.60 16.55 -6.41
CA ALA A 45 3.06 15.27 -5.97
C ALA A 45 1.56 15.36 -5.67
N ILE A 46 1.10 16.45 -5.06
CA ILE A 46 -0.34 16.71 -4.79
C ILE A 46 -1.13 16.82 -6.12
N ASP A 47 -0.62 17.58 -7.08
CA ASP A 47 -1.29 17.79 -8.37
C ASP A 47 -1.41 16.50 -9.21
N ARG A 48 -0.60 15.49 -8.92
CA ARG A 48 -0.58 14.22 -9.66
C ARG A 48 -1.57 13.17 -9.17
N ASP A 49 -2.34 13.45 -8.17
CA ASP A 49 -3.36 12.55 -7.64
C ASP A 49 -4.51 12.35 -8.64
N PHE A 50 -5.00 13.44 -9.21
CA PHE A 50 -6.13 13.41 -10.13
C PHE A 50 -6.00 12.41 -11.31
N PRO A 51 -4.86 12.28 -12.02
CA PRO A 51 -4.67 11.22 -13.02
C PRO A 51 -4.73 9.79 -12.44
N ILE A 52 -4.33 9.60 -11.20
CA ILE A 52 -4.38 8.30 -10.51
C ILE A 52 -5.83 7.91 -10.27
N ASP A 53 -6.65 8.84 -9.72
CA ASP A 53 -8.07 8.64 -9.46
C ASP A 53 -8.85 8.31 -10.74
N LEU A 54 -8.61 9.06 -11.82
CA LEU A 54 -9.27 8.80 -13.10
C LEU A 54 -8.94 7.39 -13.63
N MET A 55 -7.69 6.98 -13.52
CA MET A 55 -7.26 5.66 -14.00
C MET A 55 -7.81 4.55 -13.11
N GLU A 56 -7.94 4.80 -11.80
CA GLU A 56 -8.58 3.87 -10.87
C GLU A 56 -10.00 3.56 -11.29
N VAL A 57 -10.81 4.60 -11.53
CA VAL A 57 -12.21 4.47 -11.99
C VAL A 57 -12.29 3.71 -13.33
N ASP A 58 -11.44 4.05 -14.30
CA ASP A 58 -11.42 3.40 -15.61
C ASP A 58 -11.12 1.87 -15.48
N ILE A 59 -10.16 1.50 -14.63
CA ILE A 59 -9.80 0.09 -14.38
C ILE A 59 -10.95 -0.65 -13.71
N GLU A 60 -11.61 -0.04 -12.71
CA GLU A 60 -12.77 -0.65 -12.04
C GLU A 60 -13.90 -0.90 -13.03
N GLU A 61 -14.26 0.11 -13.85
CA GLU A 61 -15.28 -0.05 -14.90
C GLU A 61 -14.95 -1.16 -15.88
N ASP A 62 -13.70 -1.27 -16.33
CA ASP A 62 -13.28 -2.32 -17.26
C ASP A 62 -13.34 -3.71 -16.63
N CYS A 63 -12.98 -3.83 -15.35
CA CYS A 63 -13.18 -5.06 -14.58
C CYS A 63 -14.67 -5.46 -14.51
N LEU A 64 -15.54 -4.52 -14.16
CA LEU A 64 -17.00 -4.76 -14.08
C LEU A 64 -17.60 -5.15 -15.44
N LYS A 65 -17.17 -4.49 -16.53
CA LYS A 65 -17.55 -4.85 -17.90
C LYS A 65 -17.10 -6.26 -18.25
N ALA A 66 -15.86 -6.64 -17.90
CA ALA A 66 -15.35 -7.98 -18.16
C ALA A 66 -16.13 -9.05 -17.41
N LEU A 67 -16.47 -8.82 -16.12
CA LEU A 67 -17.31 -9.74 -15.33
C LEU A 67 -18.70 -9.90 -15.92
N ALA A 68 -19.35 -8.79 -16.31
CA ALA A 68 -20.71 -8.79 -16.82
C ALA A 68 -20.83 -9.47 -18.21
N LEU A 69 -19.88 -9.20 -19.11
CA LEU A 69 -19.96 -9.64 -20.51
C LEU A 69 -19.47 -11.07 -20.73
N TYR A 70 -18.43 -11.48 -19.97
CA TYR A 70 -17.74 -12.75 -20.24
C TYR A 70 -17.98 -13.83 -19.20
N GLN A 71 -18.52 -13.48 -18.03
CA GLN A 71 -18.81 -14.40 -16.91
C GLN A 71 -17.64 -15.35 -16.63
N PRO A 72 -16.43 -14.81 -16.35
CA PRO A 72 -15.23 -15.62 -16.13
C PRO A 72 -15.41 -16.58 -14.96
N VAL A 73 -14.68 -17.69 -14.99
CA VAL A 73 -14.67 -18.72 -13.95
C VAL A 73 -13.24 -19.00 -13.50
N ASP A 74 -13.10 -19.68 -12.37
CA ASP A 74 -11.80 -20.16 -11.84
C ASP A 74 -10.70 -19.09 -11.78
N GLY A 75 -9.59 -19.30 -12.46
CA GLY A 75 -8.42 -18.42 -12.44
C GLY A 75 -8.69 -17.04 -13.03
N ASP A 76 -9.47 -16.94 -14.11
CA ASP A 76 -9.81 -15.67 -14.75
C ASP A 76 -10.70 -14.81 -13.83
N LEU A 77 -11.66 -15.43 -13.14
CA LEU A 77 -12.49 -14.74 -12.14
C LEU A 77 -11.62 -14.25 -10.97
N ARG A 78 -10.76 -15.11 -10.41
CA ARG A 78 -9.86 -14.70 -9.30
C ARG A 78 -8.96 -13.56 -9.72
N PHE A 79 -8.41 -13.60 -10.93
CA PHE A 79 -7.57 -12.52 -11.45
C PHE A 79 -8.31 -11.19 -11.47
N ILE A 80 -9.52 -11.11 -12.08
CA ILE A 80 -10.26 -9.84 -12.17
C ILE A 80 -10.67 -9.33 -10.79
N VAL A 81 -11.11 -10.20 -9.89
CA VAL A 81 -11.44 -9.82 -8.52
C VAL A 81 -10.21 -9.29 -7.77
N THR A 82 -9.04 -9.89 -7.99
CA THR A 82 -7.77 -9.40 -7.42
C THR A 82 -7.39 -8.04 -7.98
N ILE A 83 -7.55 -7.81 -9.29
CA ILE A 83 -7.27 -6.51 -9.89
C ILE A 83 -8.16 -5.41 -9.28
N ILE A 84 -9.46 -5.64 -9.10
CA ILE A 84 -10.37 -4.67 -8.45
C ILE A 84 -9.86 -4.29 -7.05
N LYS A 85 -9.41 -5.26 -6.25
CA LYS A 85 -8.91 -5.00 -4.90
C LYS A 85 -7.59 -4.24 -4.90
N ILE A 86 -6.64 -4.67 -5.74
CA ILE A 86 -5.34 -4.01 -5.86
C ILE A 86 -5.51 -2.60 -6.40
N ASN A 87 -6.42 -2.37 -7.34
CA ASN A 87 -6.77 -1.06 -7.87
C ASN A 87 -7.14 -0.07 -6.76
N GLY A 88 -8.11 -0.43 -5.91
CA GLY A 88 -8.48 0.42 -4.78
C GLY A 88 -7.41 0.49 -3.67
N THR A 89 -6.45 -0.45 -3.62
CA THR A 89 -5.29 -0.33 -2.71
C THR A 89 -4.26 0.63 -3.28
N LEU A 90 -4.04 0.66 -4.59
CA LEU A 90 -3.14 1.59 -5.26
C LEU A 90 -3.63 3.05 -5.15
N GLU A 91 -4.93 3.28 -5.27
CA GLU A 91 -5.52 4.61 -4.99
C GLU A 91 -5.16 5.07 -3.57
N ARG A 92 -5.33 4.22 -2.55
CA ARG A 92 -4.96 4.56 -1.17
C ARG A 92 -3.46 4.82 -0.99
N VAL A 93 -2.60 4.13 -1.73
CA VAL A 93 -1.15 4.42 -1.77
C VAL A 93 -0.90 5.79 -2.41
N GLY A 94 -1.65 6.16 -3.45
CA GLY A 94 -1.68 7.50 -4.05
C GLY A 94 -2.07 8.57 -3.03
N ASP A 95 -3.19 8.38 -2.33
CA ASP A 95 -3.65 9.22 -1.23
C ASP A 95 -2.58 9.43 -0.14
N LEU A 96 -1.85 8.36 0.22
CA LEU A 96 -0.75 8.48 1.18
C LEU A 96 0.41 9.30 0.64
N ALA A 97 0.71 9.23 -0.65
CA ALA A 97 1.73 10.09 -1.27
C ALA A 97 1.32 11.57 -1.19
N VAL A 98 0.05 11.91 -1.45
CA VAL A 98 -0.50 13.26 -1.25
C VAL A 98 -0.38 13.69 0.21
N ASN A 99 -0.83 12.87 1.14
CA ASN A 99 -0.74 13.17 2.57
C ASN A 99 0.71 13.42 3.04
N ILE A 100 1.68 12.62 2.55
CA ILE A 100 3.11 12.81 2.83
C ILE A 100 3.59 14.15 2.25
N ALA A 101 3.21 14.48 1.01
CA ALA A 101 3.58 15.74 0.35
C ALA A 101 3.02 16.96 1.10
N GLU A 102 1.76 16.92 1.56
CA GLU A 102 1.19 17.97 2.40
C GLU A 102 1.94 18.16 3.71
N ARG A 103 2.36 17.05 4.36
CA ARG A 103 3.18 17.15 5.58
C ARG A 103 4.58 17.67 5.28
N ALA A 104 5.17 17.36 4.10
CA ALA A 104 6.44 17.92 3.66
C ALA A 104 6.38 19.45 3.57
N LEU A 105 5.30 20.02 3.01
CA LEU A 105 5.09 21.49 2.97
C LEU A 105 5.02 22.11 4.37
N GLN A 106 4.29 21.46 5.29
CA GLN A 106 4.17 21.96 6.65
C GLN A 106 5.47 21.80 7.44
N LEU A 107 6.22 20.72 7.20
CA LEU A 107 7.51 20.50 7.80
C LEU A 107 8.54 21.54 7.34
N ALA A 108 8.55 21.90 6.04
CA ALA A 108 9.45 22.92 5.50
C ALA A 108 9.26 24.29 6.18
N ALA A 109 8.02 24.62 6.58
CA ALA A 109 7.68 25.88 7.27
C ALA A 109 7.92 25.85 8.79
N ALA A 110 8.09 24.65 9.39
CA ALA A 110 8.24 24.49 10.83
C ALA A 110 9.70 24.50 11.29
N PRO A 111 10.00 24.76 12.59
CA PRO A 111 11.30 24.51 13.17
C PRO A 111 11.71 23.05 12.98
N GLN A 112 12.92 22.83 12.42
CA GLN A 112 13.39 21.49 12.07
C GLN A 112 13.90 20.72 13.29
N PRO A 113 13.27 19.61 13.68
CA PRO A 113 13.77 18.75 14.75
C PRO A 113 15.08 18.05 14.32
N VAL A 114 16.09 18.08 15.16
CA VAL A 114 17.33 17.33 14.95
C VAL A 114 17.22 16.00 15.70
N VAL A 115 16.76 14.97 15.01
CA VAL A 115 16.62 13.62 15.57
C VAL A 115 17.51 12.65 14.82
N SER A 116 18.36 11.94 15.55
CA SER A 116 19.24 10.92 14.95
C SER A 116 18.44 9.65 14.63
N PHE A 117 17.85 9.61 13.44
CA PHE A 117 17.10 8.46 12.91
C PHE A 117 17.15 8.45 11.37
N ASP A 118 17.23 7.28 10.79
CA ASP A 118 17.22 7.09 9.33
C ASP A 118 15.78 6.95 8.81
N MET A 119 15.04 8.05 8.75
CA MET A 119 13.69 8.08 8.19
C MET A 119 13.71 7.77 6.68
N THR A 120 14.73 8.22 5.96
CA THR A 120 14.90 7.94 4.52
C THR A 120 15.05 6.44 4.29
N GLY A 121 15.85 5.74 5.09
CA GLY A 121 15.98 4.28 5.01
C GLY A 121 14.66 3.54 5.29
N MET A 122 13.87 4.00 6.28
CA MET A 122 12.53 3.46 6.54
C MET A 122 11.60 3.68 5.33
N ALA A 123 11.59 4.88 4.75
CA ALA A 123 10.77 5.21 3.60
C ALA A 123 11.12 4.37 2.35
N ILE A 124 12.42 4.18 2.09
CA ILE A 124 12.92 3.34 0.99
C ILE A 124 12.46 1.88 1.17
N LYS A 125 12.51 1.35 2.38
CA LYS A 125 12.04 -0.02 2.68
C LYS A 125 10.55 -0.18 2.41
N ALA A 126 9.71 0.73 2.90
CA ALA A 126 8.27 0.69 2.66
C ALA A 126 7.94 0.81 1.15
N GLN A 127 8.62 1.71 0.43
CA GLN A 127 8.50 1.82 -1.02
C GLN A 127 8.90 0.52 -1.73
N GLN A 128 9.99 -0.12 -1.28
CA GLN A 128 10.43 -1.39 -1.83
C GLN A 128 9.41 -2.53 -1.58
N MET A 129 8.73 -2.53 -0.44
CA MET A 129 7.65 -3.48 -0.17
C MET A 129 6.49 -3.29 -1.16
N VAL A 130 6.08 -2.06 -1.46
CA VAL A 130 5.06 -1.77 -2.48
C VAL A 130 5.52 -2.30 -3.85
N SER A 131 6.72 -1.95 -4.29
CA SER A 131 7.27 -2.41 -5.58
C SER A 131 7.34 -3.94 -5.66
N ASN A 132 7.86 -4.60 -4.62
CA ASN A 132 7.96 -6.06 -4.57
C ASN A 132 6.59 -6.75 -4.62
N SER A 133 5.56 -6.16 -4.00
CA SER A 133 4.20 -6.71 -4.04
C SER A 133 3.59 -6.62 -5.45
N LEU A 134 3.89 -5.56 -6.18
CA LEU A 134 3.47 -5.36 -7.57
C LEU A 134 4.25 -6.26 -8.54
N ASP A 135 5.54 -6.44 -8.32
CA ASP A 135 6.36 -7.40 -9.08
C ASP A 135 5.84 -8.83 -8.88
N ALA A 136 5.45 -9.20 -7.64
CA ALA A 136 4.83 -10.49 -7.35
C ALA A 136 3.49 -10.67 -8.08
N LEU A 137 2.67 -9.60 -8.21
CA LEU A 137 1.44 -9.61 -9.00
C LEU A 137 1.74 -9.91 -10.48
N VAL A 138 2.70 -9.18 -11.06
CA VAL A 138 3.09 -9.33 -12.48
C VAL A 138 3.55 -10.75 -12.79
N ALA A 139 4.44 -11.27 -11.91
CA ALA A 139 5.00 -12.60 -12.03
C ALA A 139 4.01 -13.71 -11.63
N SER A 140 2.89 -13.39 -10.99
CA SER A 140 1.99 -14.34 -10.33
C SER A 140 2.77 -15.24 -9.35
N ASP A 141 3.65 -14.64 -8.55
CA ASP A 141 4.58 -15.32 -7.66
C ASP A 141 4.13 -15.20 -6.18
N ALA A 142 3.49 -16.26 -5.69
CA ALA A 142 3.05 -16.32 -4.29
C ALA A 142 4.23 -16.38 -3.28
N ALA A 143 5.41 -16.90 -3.70
CA ALA A 143 6.56 -16.94 -2.82
C ALA A 143 7.18 -15.55 -2.63
N ALA A 144 7.30 -14.76 -3.71
CA ALA A 144 7.68 -13.35 -3.64
C ALA A 144 6.69 -12.54 -2.80
N ALA A 145 5.38 -12.75 -2.97
CA ALA A 145 4.36 -12.10 -2.16
C ALA A 145 4.50 -12.44 -0.65
N ARG A 146 4.81 -13.68 -0.29
CA ARG A 146 5.08 -14.04 1.12
C ARG A 146 6.32 -13.35 1.69
N ALA A 147 7.33 -13.10 0.87
CA ALA A 147 8.51 -12.36 1.34
C ALA A 147 8.16 -10.91 1.73
N VAL A 148 7.19 -10.28 1.06
CA VAL A 148 6.69 -8.95 1.43
C VAL A 148 6.02 -8.98 2.81
N LEU A 149 5.20 -10.01 3.10
CA LEU A 149 4.56 -10.14 4.41
C LEU A 149 5.56 -10.26 5.56
N LEU A 150 6.72 -10.86 5.32
CA LEU A 150 7.78 -11.01 6.34
C LEU A 150 8.59 -9.72 6.56
N ALA A 151 8.56 -8.79 5.62
CA ALA A 151 9.27 -7.52 5.73
C ALA A 151 8.54 -6.47 6.57
N ASP A 152 7.27 -6.67 6.85
CA ASP A 152 6.38 -5.73 7.56
C ASP A 152 6.83 -5.46 9.00
N ASP A 153 7.19 -6.51 9.74
CA ASP A 153 7.64 -6.40 11.14
C ASP A 153 8.82 -5.41 11.30
N GLU A 154 9.69 -5.30 10.29
CA GLU A 154 10.83 -4.37 10.32
C GLU A 154 10.37 -2.91 10.25
N ILE A 155 9.36 -2.60 9.45
CA ILE A 155 8.80 -1.24 9.34
C ILE A 155 8.09 -0.86 10.64
N ASP A 156 7.33 -1.77 11.22
CA ASP A 156 6.68 -1.59 12.51
C ASP A 156 7.68 -1.28 13.63
N ASP A 157 8.81 -1.98 13.67
CA ASP A 157 9.86 -1.75 14.64
C ASP A 157 10.51 -0.36 14.44
N LEU A 158 10.77 0.03 13.19
CA LEU A 158 11.32 1.33 12.85
C LEU A 158 10.36 2.47 13.20
N ASP A 159 9.05 2.35 12.92
CA ASP A 159 8.04 3.37 13.31
C ASP A 159 7.98 3.53 14.83
N ARG A 160 7.98 2.43 15.57
CA ARG A 160 7.99 2.47 17.05
C ARG A 160 9.24 3.16 17.60
N GLU A 161 10.42 2.85 17.06
CA GLU A 161 11.68 3.47 17.47
C GLU A 161 11.68 4.97 17.15
N PHE A 162 11.28 5.36 15.93
CA PHE A 162 11.25 6.76 15.52
C PHE A 162 10.26 7.58 16.34
N THR A 163 9.05 7.04 16.55
CA THR A 163 8.04 7.65 17.42
C THR A 163 8.56 7.90 18.83
N ALA A 164 9.30 6.96 19.42
CA ALA A 164 9.89 7.12 20.74
C ALA A 164 10.94 8.25 20.78
N ARG A 165 11.80 8.33 19.76
CA ARG A 165 12.83 9.38 19.64
C ARG A 165 12.23 10.77 19.43
N LEU A 166 11.19 10.88 18.59
CA LEU A 166 10.47 12.14 18.35
C LEU A 166 9.79 12.64 19.64
N ASN A 167 9.15 11.75 20.39
CA ASN A 167 8.52 12.09 21.66
C ASN A 167 9.55 12.55 22.73
N ALA A 168 10.75 11.98 22.74
CA ALA A 168 11.84 12.43 23.61
C ALA A 168 12.32 13.83 23.18
N ALA A 169 12.56 14.05 21.89
CA ALA A 169 12.99 15.33 21.34
C ALA A 169 11.97 16.45 21.65
N ALA A 170 10.68 16.20 21.53
CA ALA A 170 9.63 17.19 21.87
C ALA A 170 9.61 17.58 23.35
N ARG A 171 10.02 16.68 24.25
CA ARG A 171 10.11 16.98 25.69
C ARG A 171 11.35 17.82 26.02
N GLU A 172 12.46 17.55 25.36
CA GLU A 172 13.73 18.25 25.56
C GLU A 172 13.73 19.62 24.85
N HIS A 173 13.04 19.70 23.70
CA HIS A 173 12.97 20.85 22.81
C HIS A 173 11.51 21.18 22.46
N PRO A 174 10.73 21.80 23.37
CA PRO A 174 9.32 22.16 23.11
C PRO A 174 9.14 23.07 21.88
N GLU A 175 10.16 23.83 21.50
CA GLU A 175 10.19 24.68 20.29
C GLU A 175 10.13 23.89 18.98
N TRP A 176 10.44 22.59 19.00
CA TRP A 176 10.36 21.69 17.83
C TRP A 176 9.00 20.99 17.68
N LEU A 177 8.07 21.23 18.59
CA LEU A 177 6.80 20.47 18.66
C LEU A 177 6.05 20.44 17.32
N GLU A 178 6.02 21.55 16.59
CA GLU A 178 5.34 21.64 15.29
C GLU A 178 5.99 20.71 14.25
N GLY A 179 7.30 20.76 14.10
CA GLY A 179 8.04 19.86 13.20
C GLY A 179 7.94 18.38 13.63
N VAL A 180 8.01 18.11 14.94
CA VAL A 180 7.83 16.73 15.48
C VAL A 180 6.46 16.17 15.12
N VAL A 181 5.38 16.96 15.20
CA VAL A 181 4.03 16.52 14.82
C VAL A 181 3.99 16.13 13.34
N GLN A 182 4.64 16.89 12.45
CA GLN A 182 4.67 16.54 11.02
C GLN A 182 5.45 15.22 10.79
N LEU A 183 6.62 15.06 11.42
CA LEU A 183 7.42 13.85 11.30
C LEU A 183 6.71 12.61 11.83
N LEU A 184 5.97 12.74 12.94
CA LEU A 184 5.13 11.64 13.46
C LEU A 184 4.05 11.22 12.48
N GLN A 185 3.42 12.17 11.80
CA GLN A 185 2.41 11.86 10.78
C GLN A 185 3.03 11.20 9.55
N ILE A 186 4.18 11.70 9.07
CA ILE A 186 4.91 11.11 7.95
C ILE A 186 5.31 9.66 8.27
N SER A 187 5.85 9.39 9.47
CA SER A 187 6.19 8.04 9.91
C SER A 187 4.99 7.10 9.86
N ARG A 188 3.83 7.54 10.35
CA ARG A 188 2.57 6.78 10.29
C ARG A 188 2.10 6.52 8.86
N PHE A 189 2.30 7.45 7.93
CA PHE A 189 1.96 7.22 6.54
C PHE A 189 2.90 6.21 5.89
N ILE A 190 4.20 6.21 6.27
CA ILE A 190 5.18 5.23 5.78
C ILE A 190 4.84 3.82 6.31
N GLU A 191 4.45 3.67 7.56
CA GLU A 191 3.96 2.40 8.11
C GLU A 191 2.72 1.91 7.35
N ARG A 192 1.74 2.79 7.11
CA ARG A 192 0.54 2.44 6.33
C ARG A 192 0.84 2.07 4.87
N LEU A 193 1.94 2.56 4.27
CA LEU A 193 2.39 2.09 2.96
C LEU A 193 2.81 0.62 3.02
N ALA A 194 3.51 0.20 4.06
CA ALA A 194 3.87 -1.21 4.29
C ALA A 194 2.62 -2.08 4.48
N ASP A 195 1.62 -1.62 5.26
CA ASP A 195 0.32 -2.26 5.42
C ASP A 195 -0.41 -2.47 4.06
N HIS A 196 -0.34 -1.49 3.17
CA HIS A 196 -0.92 -1.63 1.83
C HIS A 196 -0.14 -2.60 0.95
N ALA A 197 1.20 -2.64 1.06
CA ALA A 197 2.02 -3.63 0.38
C ALA A 197 1.69 -5.05 0.84
N THR A 198 1.50 -5.27 2.15
CA THR A 198 1.06 -6.58 2.68
C THR A 198 -0.34 -6.95 2.17
N SER A 199 -1.26 -5.98 2.08
CA SER A 199 -2.59 -6.21 1.52
C SER A 199 -2.56 -6.64 0.05
N ILE A 200 -1.71 -6.00 -0.78
CA ILE A 200 -1.47 -6.40 -2.17
C ILE A 200 -0.88 -7.82 -2.22
N ALA A 201 0.13 -8.11 -1.39
CA ALA A 201 0.77 -9.42 -1.33
C ALA A 201 -0.21 -10.54 -0.95
N GLU A 202 -1.11 -10.31 0.02
CA GLU A 202 -2.19 -11.24 0.38
C GLU A 202 -3.14 -11.50 -0.79
N ASP A 203 -3.51 -10.47 -1.55
CA ASP A 203 -4.38 -10.59 -2.71
C ASP A 203 -3.68 -11.32 -3.87
N VAL A 204 -2.35 -11.18 -4.04
CA VAL A 204 -1.55 -11.97 -4.99
C VAL A 204 -1.52 -13.45 -4.60
N ILE A 205 -1.30 -13.78 -3.33
CA ILE A 205 -1.35 -15.17 -2.84
C ILE A 205 -2.73 -15.79 -3.13
N TYR A 206 -3.81 -15.05 -2.82
CA TYR A 206 -5.15 -15.49 -3.14
C TYR A 206 -5.36 -15.74 -4.64
N MET A 207 -4.87 -14.85 -5.50
CA MET A 207 -4.97 -14.98 -6.95
C MET A 207 -4.32 -16.28 -7.45
N VAL A 208 -3.13 -16.57 -6.94
CA VAL A 208 -2.32 -17.74 -7.39
C VAL A 208 -2.85 -19.06 -6.81
N GLU A 209 -3.10 -19.10 -5.50
CA GLU A 209 -3.39 -20.34 -4.78
C GLU A 209 -4.89 -20.61 -4.59
N GLY A 210 -5.72 -19.56 -4.68
CA GLY A 210 -7.18 -19.67 -4.48
C GLY A 210 -7.59 -19.72 -3.00
N GLU A 211 -6.64 -19.64 -2.08
CA GLU A 211 -6.88 -19.60 -0.63
C GLU A 211 -6.71 -18.18 -0.09
N ILE A 212 -7.61 -17.75 0.79
CA ILE A 212 -7.57 -16.42 1.39
C ILE A 212 -6.58 -16.44 2.57
N PRO A 213 -5.38 -15.81 2.46
CA PRO A 213 -4.36 -15.88 3.49
C PRO A 213 -4.68 -15.05 4.74
N ARG A 214 -5.65 -14.12 4.64
CA ARG A 214 -6.03 -13.20 5.71
C ARG A 214 -6.29 -13.95 7.02
N HIS A 215 -5.57 -13.51 8.07
CA HIS A 215 -5.68 -14.10 9.41
C HIS A 215 -5.21 -15.58 9.51
N SER A 216 -4.52 -16.14 8.52
CA SER A 216 -4.02 -17.51 8.58
C SER A 216 -3.11 -17.74 9.81
N VAL A 217 -2.24 -16.78 10.12
CA VAL A 217 -1.40 -16.82 11.33
C VAL A 217 -2.24 -16.71 12.60
N LYS A 218 -3.19 -15.78 12.66
CA LYS A 218 -4.11 -15.63 13.80
C LYS A 218 -5.00 -16.85 13.96
N ARG A 219 -5.43 -17.45 12.85
CA ARG A 219 -6.22 -18.69 12.84
C ARG A 219 -5.41 -19.89 13.31
N ALA A 220 -4.17 -20.05 12.82
CA ALA A 220 -3.27 -21.11 13.29
C ALA A 220 -2.95 -20.99 14.78
N VAL A 221 -2.73 -19.77 15.28
CA VAL A 221 -2.53 -19.49 16.72
C VAL A 221 -3.79 -19.79 17.52
N ALA A 222 -4.97 -19.38 17.04
CA ALA A 222 -6.23 -19.68 17.70
C ALA A 222 -6.53 -21.19 17.75
N GLU A 223 -6.26 -21.92 16.66
CA GLU A 223 -6.37 -23.38 16.59
C GLU A 223 -5.39 -24.06 17.55
N ALA A 224 -4.13 -23.59 17.64
CA ALA A 224 -3.14 -24.08 18.60
C ALA A 224 -3.49 -23.80 20.07
N MET A 225 -4.25 -22.73 20.33
CA MET A 225 -4.79 -22.37 21.65
C MET A 225 -6.13 -23.05 21.98
N GLY A 226 -6.65 -23.93 21.10
CA GLY A 226 -7.90 -24.65 21.32
C GLY A 226 -9.16 -23.81 21.06
N PHE A 227 -9.02 -22.64 20.43
CA PHE A 227 -10.13 -21.85 19.94
C PHE A 227 -10.67 -22.45 18.62
N ASN A 228 -11.51 -23.48 18.74
CA ASN A 228 -12.29 -23.96 17.61
C ASN A 228 -13.42 -22.96 17.32
N GLY A 229 -13.10 -21.93 16.56
CA GLY A 229 -14.04 -20.92 16.08
C GLY A 229 -14.99 -21.49 15.03
N ALA A 230 -15.87 -22.39 15.44
CA ALA A 230 -17.06 -22.72 14.66
C ALA A 230 -17.94 -21.47 14.62
N VAL A 231 -17.87 -20.72 13.53
CA VAL A 231 -18.92 -19.74 13.20
C VAL A 231 -20.22 -20.55 13.09
N PRO A 232 -21.25 -20.28 13.95
CA PRO A 232 -22.50 -20.99 13.83
C PRO A 232 -23.08 -20.78 12.42
N PRO A 233 -23.65 -21.81 11.80
CA PRO A 233 -24.25 -21.69 10.49
C PRO A 233 -25.31 -20.59 10.54
N ARG A 234 -25.27 -19.65 9.60
CA ARG A 234 -26.33 -18.65 9.44
C ARG A 234 -27.67 -19.39 9.34
N ALA A 235 -28.60 -19.08 10.25
CA ALA A 235 -29.96 -19.56 10.15
C ALA A 235 -30.50 -19.17 8.76
N LYS A 236 -31.00 -20.15 8.02
CA LYS A 236 -31.72 -19.91 6.78
C LYS A 236 -33.10 -19.37 7.19
N GLU A 237 -33.33 -18.08 6.88
CA GLU A 237 -34.70 -17.56 6.71
C GLU A 237 -35.11 -17.69 5.24
#